data_ef3195979c69812985fe489e80363ddd
#
_entry.id   ef3195979c69812985fe489e80363ddd
#
_cell.length_a   1.000
_cell.length_b   1.000
_cell.length_c   1.000
_cell.angle_alpha   90.00
_cell.angle_beta   90.00
_cell.angle_gamma   90.00
#
_symmetry.space_group_name_H-M   'P 1'
#
loop_
_entity.id
_entity.type
_entity.pdbx_description
1 polymer ?
#
loop_
_entity_poly.entity_id
_entity_poly.type
_entity_poly.pdbx_seq_one_letter_code
_entity_poly.pdbx_strand_id
1 'polypeptide(L)'
;MRNPDLFAGMVVCVGGPLMNPPSANNLRYLENVAHLPIRDLQGSGDDPRLLMNLRLAFKNLKKLRAKDVELIEFADRGHDADLSVVDWPTFFAKRRDPWPKKVVRIAADLTETRASWIEITGMRKKVQVEAQPQVAVRRWATMNEEAKRAYIVKALAKNTARVAVQQTGKGRFRAQGFGITKFSLLLAADQLGKGGKVEVRLANKPIRKVAMPSAEVLLLDFVERFDRTRLPVARVDLP
;
A
#
# COMPACT_ATOMS: atom_id res chain seq x y z
N MET A 1 -0.18 5.96 -4.78
CA MET A 1 -0.38 5.10 -3.59
C MET A 1 -1.36 3.95 -3.81
N ARG A 2 -2.20 4.01 -4.86
CA ARG A 2 -3.21 2.97 -5.13
C ARG A 2 -2.65 1.75 -5.86
N ASN A 3 -1.66 1.90 -6.73
CA ASN A 3 -1.01 0.81 -7.48
C ASN A 3 0.51 0.80 -7.28
N PRO A 4 1.01 0.52 -6.06
CA PRO A 4 2.42 0.65 -5.72
C PRO A 4 3.30 -0.42 -6.38
N ASP A 5 2.73 -1.56 -6.71
CA ASP A 5 3.41 -2.71 -7.31
C ASP A 5 3.81 -2.51 -8.78
N LEU A 6 3.41 -1.39 -9.39
CA LEU A 6 3.84 -1.00 -10.74
C LEU A 6 5.17 -0.23 -10.75
N PHE A 7 5.67 0.20 -9.58
CA PHE A 7 6.80 1.12 -9.47
C PHE A 7 7.97 0.49 -8.71
N ALA A 8 9.18 0.82 -9.12
CA ALA A 8 10.42 0.49 -8.40
C ALA A 8 10.78 1.58 -7.36
N GLY A 9 10.27 2.79 -7.54
CA GLY A 9 10.46 3.95 -6.65
C GLY A 9 9.67 5.14 -7.16
N MET A 10 9.63 6.22 -6.40
CA MET A 10 8.94 7.47 -6.74
C MET A 10 9.79 8.67 -6.40
N VAL A 11 9.91 9.60 -7.34
CA VAL A 11 10.36 10.98 -7.10
C VAL A 11 9.17 11.89 -7.34
N VAL A 12 8.79 12.66 -6.34
CA VAL A 12 7.67 13.59 -6.38
C VAL A 12 8.24 15.01 -6.28
N CYS A 13 7.79 15.90 -7.13
CA CYS A 13 8.24 17.30 -7.13
C CYS A 13 7.04 18.20 -6.92
N VAL A 14 7.14 19.08 -5.93
CA VAL A 14 6.12 20.10 -5.58
C VAL A 14 4.69 19.57 -5.59
N GLY A 15 4.53 18.33 -5.16
CA GLY A 15 3.25 17.63 -5.07
C GLY A 15 3.00 17.12 -3.67
N GLY A 16 1.83 16.56 -3.43
CA GLY A 16 1.57 15.97 -2.11
C GLY A 16 0.26 15.22 -2.03
N PRO A 17 0.11 14.41 -0.98
CA PRO A 17 -1.11 13.64 -0.82
C PRO A 17 -2.29 14.55 -0.52
N LEU A 18 -3.35 14.43 -1.31
CA LEU A 18 -4.61 15.10 -1.05
C LEU A 18 -5.26 14.53 0.20
N MET A 19 -6.00 15.38 0.92
CA MET A 19 -6.78 14.99 2.09
C MET A 19 -8.29 15.18 1.86
N ASN A 20 -8.69 16.18 1.11
CA ASN A 20 -10.07 16.47 0.76
C ASN A 20 -10.23 16.50 -0.78
N PRO A 21 -11.35 16.01 -1.32
CA PRO A 21 -12.45 15.30 -0.64
C PRO A 21 -12.00 13.93 -0.07
N PRO A 22 -12.78 13.30 0.83
CA PRO A 22 -12.44 12.00 1.43
C PRO A 22 -12.12 10.89 0.43
N SER A 23 -12.79 10.86 -0.73
CA SER A 23 -12.51 9.92 -1.82
C SER A 23 -11.09 10.07 -2.39
N ALA A 24 -10.57 11.28 -2.44
CA ALA A 24 -9.23 11.60 -2.90
C ALA A 24 -8.15 11.49 -1.79
N ASN A 25 -8.52 11.15 -0.56
CA ASN A 25 -7.57 11.05 0.54
C ASN A 25 -6.55 9.93 0.32
N ASN A 26 -5.35 10.31 -0.08
CA ASN A 26 -4.25 9.37 -0.34
C ASN A 26 -3.52 8.94 0.93
N LEU A 27 -3.62 9.70 2.03
CA LEU A 27 -2.91 9.39 3.28
C LEU A 27 -3.39 8.07 3.92
N ARG A 28 -4.63 7.65 3.68
CA ARG A 28 -5.13 6.34 4.14
C ARG A 28 -4.44 5.15 3.48
N TYR A 29 -3.76 5.33 2.33
CA TYR A 29 -3.07 4.29 1.57
C TYR A 29 -1.55 4.27 1.78
N LEU A 30 -1.01 5.04 2.72
CA LEU A 30 0.45 5.15 2.93
C LEU A 30 1.15 3.82 3.15
N GLU A 31 0.50 2.86 3.81
CA GLU A 31 1.09 1.53 4.05
C GLU A 31 1.33 0.76 2.75
N ASN A 32 0.57 1.05 1.68
CA ASN A 32 0.79 0.44 0.37
C ASN A 32 2.15 0.78 -0.23
N VAL A 33 2.67 1.98 0.04
CA VAL A 33 3.92 2.50 -0.53
C VAL A 33 5.11 2.46 0.43
N ALA A 34 4.91 1.98 1.66
CA ALA A 34 5.96 1.98 2.69
C ALA A 34 7.19 1.12 2.34
N HIS A 35 7.09 0.26 1.33
CA HIS A 35 8.18 -0.57 0.83
C HIS A 35 8.96 0.07 -0.32
N LEU A 36 8.45 1.16 -0.92
CA LEU A 36 9.07 1.82 -2.06
C LEU A 36 10.11 2.85 -1.62
N PRO A 37 11.20 3.01 -2.38
CA PRO A 37 12.03 4.21 -2.32
C PRO A 37 11.21 5.45 -2.71
N ILE A 38 11.22 6.49 -1.87
CA ILE A 38 10.47 7.72 -2.12
C ILE A 38 11.38 8.91 -1.85
N ARG A 39 11.46 9.82 -2.82
CA ARG A 39 11.98 11.18 -2.66
C ARG A 39 10.84 12.14 -2.94
N ASP A 40 10.61 13.08 -2.04
CA ASP A 40 9.65 14.16 -2.23
C ASP A 40 10.38 15.48 -2.05
N LEU A 41 10.37 16.29 -3.09
CA LEU A 41 11.11 17.55 -3.19
C LEU A 41 10.12 18.70 -3.14
N GLN A 42 10.22 19.54 -2.12
CA GLN A 42 9.20 20.55 -1.83
C GLN A 42 9.81 21.88 -1.38
N GLY A 43 9.30 22.99 -1.90
CA GLY A 43 9.64 24.31 -1.38
C GLY A 43 8.96 24.58 -0.03
N SER A 44 9.69 25.13 0.94
CA SER A 44 9.16 25.40 2.28
C SER A 44 8.16 26.57 2.34
N GLY A 45 8.13 27.40 1.31
CA GLY A 45 7.17 28.50 1.12
C GLY A 45 5.96 28.16 0.27
N ASP A 46 5.75 26.87 -0.09
CA ASP A 46 4.56 26.41 -0.82
C ASP A 46 3.29 26.41 0.06
N ASP A 47 2.16 26.00 -0.50
CA ASP A 47 0.87 25.93 0.24
C ASP A 47 1.03 25.22 1.59
N PRO A 48 0.77 25.90 2.71
CA PRO A 48 0.94 25.31 4.03
C PRO A 48 0.10 24.05 4.27
N ARG A 49 -1.03 23.90 3.54
CA ARG A 49 -1.90 22.72 3.64
C ARG A 49 -1.21 21.50 3.00
N LEU A 50 -0.53 21.72 1.87
CA LEU A 50 0.26 20.72 1.18
C LEU A 50 1.43 20.25 2.07
N LEU A 51 2.21 21.20 2.58
CA LEU A 51 3.33 20.92 3.46
C LEU A 51 2.92 20.13 4.71
N MET A 52 1.81 20.52 5.34
CA MET A 52 1.30 19.79 6.52
C MET A 52 0.91 18.34 6.18
N ASN A 53 0.31 18.11 5.00
CA ASN A 53 -0.03 16.76 4.55
C ASN A 53 1.22 15.93 4.28
N LEU A 54 2.23 16.50 3.63
CA LEU A 54 3.51 15.86 3.35
C LEU A 54 4.25 15.47 4.63
N ARG A 55 4.42 16.42 5.54
CA ARG A 55 5.08 16.19 6.84
C ARG A 55 4.37 15.09 7.64
N LEU A 56 3.02 15.07 7.63
CA LEU A 56 2.24 14.00 8.23
C LEU A 56 2.47 12.66 7.52
N ALA A 57 2.51 12.65 6.18
CA ALA A 57 2.78 11.44 5.40
C ALA A 57 4.14 10.84 5.76
N PHE A 58 5.20 11.65 5.73
CA PHE A 58 6.57 11.18 6.04
C PHE A 58 6.73 10.78 7.51
N LYS A 59 6.09 11.50 8.45
CA LYS A 59 6.00 11.08 9.85
C LYS A 59 5.37 9.70 10.00
N ASN A 60 4.31 9.41 9.24
CA ASN A 60 3.64 8.11 9.27
C ASN A 60 4.45 7.02 8.54
N LEU A 61 5.11 7.31 7.41
CA LEU A 61 6.02 6.38 6.74
C LEU A 61 7.17 5.95 7.65
N LYS A 62 7.76 6.88 8.41
CA LYS A 62 8.77 6.57 9.43
C LYS A 62 8.22 5.64 10.53
N LYS A 63 6.98 5.86 11.00
CA LYS A 63 6.32 4.95 11.96
C LYS A 63 6.07 3.56 11.38
N LEU A 64 5.80 3.46 10.08
CA LEU A 64 5.67 2.20 9.35
C LEU A 64 7.01 1.52 9.06
N ARG A 65 8.13 2.14 9.49
CA ARG A 65 9.50 1.67 9.26
C ARG A 65 9.86 1.59 7.77
N ALA A 66 9.32 2.49 6.97
CA ALA A 66 9.76 2.68 5.59
C ALA A 66 11.25 3.05 5.59
N LYS A 67 12.05 2.30 4.81
CA LYS A 67 13.52 2.36 4.93
C LYS A 67 14.17 3.42 4.05
N ASP A 68 13.57 3.72 2.91
CA ASP A 68 14.17 4.54 1.86
C ASP A 68 13.18 5.64 1.46
N VAL A 69 12.86 6.49 2.44
CA VAL A 69 11.90 7.60 2.25
C VAL A 69 12.50 8.90 2.78
N GLU A 70 12.50 9.92 1.95
CA GLU A 70 13.09 11.21 2.27
C GLU A 70 12.20 12.34 1.75
N LEU A 71 11.91 13.31 2.62
CA LEU A 71 11.32 14.60 2.28
C LEU A 71 12.45 15.64 2.30
N ILE A 72 12.69 16.26 1.16
CA ILE A 72 13.71 17.30 0.97
C ILE A 72 12.97 18.63 0.84
N GLU A 73 13.10 19.48 1.85
CA GLU A 73 12.48 20.79 1.88
C GLU A 73 13.52 21.87 1.55
N PHE A 74 13.24 22.67 0.50
CA PHE A 74 14.12 23.77 0.10
C PHE A 74 13.67 25.06 0.79
N ALA A 75 14.54 25.64 1.58
CA ALA A 75 14.28 26.92 2.24
C ALA A 75 13.95 28.02 1.21
N ASP A 76 12.98 28.87 1.57
CA ASP A 76 12.61 30.08 0.82
C ASP A 76 12.16 29.85 -0.65
N ARG A 77 11.92 28.59 -1.06
CA ARG A 77 11.30 28.27 -2.35
C ARG A 77 9.79 28.08 -2.18
N GLY A 78 9.04 28.56 -3.15
CA GLY A 78 7.59 28.33 -3.27
C GLY A 78 7.29 26.98 -3.94
N HIS A 79 6.44 27.01 -4.97
CA HIS A 79 6.10 25.83 -5.77
C HIS A 79 7.24 25.50 -6.77
N ASP A 80 8.42 25.15 -6.23
CA ASP A 80 9.64 24.87 -6.98
C ASP A 80 10.51 23.85 -6.24
N ALA A 81 11.27 23.05 -6.99
CA ALA A 81 12.17 22.03 -6.49
C ALA A 81 13.43 21.88 -7.35
N ASP A 82 14.54 21.56 -6.71
CA ASP A 82 15.81 21.31 -7.39
C ASP A 82 16.02 19.79 -7.56
N LEU A 83 15.90 19.33 -8.79
CA LEU A 83 16.08 17.92 -9.14
C LEU A 83 17.54 17.45 -9.07
N SER A 84 18.50 18.37 -9.05
CA SER A 84 19.95 18.02 -9.00
C SER A 84 20.36 17.36 -7.69
N VAL A 85 19.57 17.52 -6.62
CA VAL A 85 19.83 16.90 -5.31
C VAL A 85 19.58 15.40 -5.27
N VAL A 86 18.89 14.85 -6.29
CA VAL A 86 18.62 13.42 -6.38
C VAL A 86 19.82 12.73 -7.03
N ASP A 87 20.39 11.74 -6.34
CA ASP A 87 21.36 10.82 -6.95
C ASP A 87 20.63 9.89 -7.94
N TRP A 88 20.44 10.38 -9.16
CA TRP A 88 19.72 9.68 -10.21
C TRP A 88 20.32 8.33 -10.58
N PRO A 89 21.64 8.17 -10.72
CA PRO A 89 22.23 6.84 -10.99
C PRO A 89 21.84 5.80 -9.94
N THR A 90 22.00 6.13 -8.67
CA THR A 90 21.60 5.23 -7.56
C THR A 90 20.09 5.02 -7.51
N PHE A 91 19.29 6.07 -7.77
CA PHE A 91 17.84 5.96 -7.75
C PHE A 91 17.33 5.07 -8.90
N PHE A 92 17.81 5.24 -10.13
CA PHE A 92 17.43 4.43 -11.28
C PHE A 92 17.99 2.99 -11.25
N ALA A 93 19.02 2.74 -10.44
CA ALA A 93 19.52 1.39 -10.22
C ALA A 93 18.57 0.52 -9.38
N LYS A 94 17.62 1.13 -8.67
CA LYS A 94 16.65 0.43 -7.84
C LYS A 94 15.73 -0.46 -8.69
N ARG A 95 15.44 -1.64 -8.17
CA ARG A 95 14.59 -2.62 -8.83
C ARG A 95 13.42 -2.97 -7.93
N ARG A 96 12.28 -3.22 -8.55
CA ARG A 96 11.12 -3.77 -7.87
C ARG A 96 11.40 -5.21 -7.47
N ASP A 97 11.07 -5.56 -6.21
CA ASP A 97 11.01 -6.98 -5.80
C ASP A 97 9.65 -7.56 -6.26
N PRO A 98 9.62 -8.48 -7.23
CA PRO A 98 8.38 -9.06 -7.72
C PRO A 98 7.73 -10.00 -6.71
N TRP A 99 8.50 -10.58 -5.77
CA TRP A 99 8.06 -11.56 -4.78
C TRP A 99 8.44 -11.18 -3.35
N PRO A 100 8.03 -10.00 -2.85
CA PRO A 100 8.42 -9.58 -1.52
C PRO A 100 7.87 -10.53 -0.45
N LYS A 101 8.69 -10.84 0.57
CA LYS A 101 8.29 -11.73 1.67
C LYS A 101 7.07 -11.24 2.44
N LYS A 102 6.83 -9.93 2.44
CA LYS A 102 5.68 -9.31 3.09
C LYS A 102 5.00 -8.36 2.11
N VAL A 103 3.70 -8.50 1.95
CA VAL A 103 2.85 -7.61 1.16
C VAL A 103 1.74 -7.08 2.02
N VAL A 104 1.45 -5.80 1.87
CA VAL A 104 0.28 -5.14 2.45
C VAL A 104 -0.54 -4.53 1.33
N ARG A 105 -1.86 -4.69 1.41
CA ARG A 105 -2.80 -4.03 0.52
C ARG A 105 -3.88 -3.33 1.32
N ILE A 106 -4.04 -2.04 1.08
CA ILE A 106 -5.17 -1.22 1.51
C ILE A 106 -5.95 -0.81 0.28
N ALA A 107 -7.24 -1.05 0.27
CA ALA A 107 -8.15 -0.69 -0.81
C ALA A 107 -9.47 -0.15 -0.25
N ALA A 108 -10.14 0.73 -1.01
CA ALA A 108 -11.44 1.27 -0.64
C ALA A 108 -12.56 0.78 -1.58
N ASP A 109 -12.20 0.15 -2.69
CA ASP A 109 -13.13 -0.48 -3.63
C ASP A 109 -12.49 -1.70 -4.30
N LEU A 110 -13.28 -2.44 -5.09
CA LEU A 110 -12.86 -3.67 -5.75
C LEU A 110 -12.06 -3.43 -7.05
N THR A 111 -11.87 -2.20 -7.50
CA THR A 111 -11.07 -1.87 -8.68
C THR A 111 -9.59 -1.75 -8.36
N GLU A 112 -9.23 -1.65 -7.07
CA GLU A 112 -7.88 -1.40 -6.59
C GLU A 112 -7.44 -2.46 -5.57
N THR A 113 -7.69 -3.73 -5.84
CA THR A 113 -7.59 -4.80 -4.84
C THR A 113 -6.27 -5.52 -4.81
N ARG A 114 -5.45 -5.39 -5.87
CA ARG A 114 -4.25 -6.18 -6.05
C ARG A 114 -2.99 -5.45 -5.64
N ALA A 115 -2.10 -6.16 -4.97
CA ALA A 115 -0.72 -5.74 -4.73
C ALA A 115 0.20 -6.95 -4.75
N SER A 116 1.18 -6.95 -5.67
CA SER A 116 2.10 -8.06 -5.86
C SER A 116 1.32 -9.40 -5.94
N TRP A 117 1.58 -10.35 -5.07
CA TRP A 117 0.98 -11.68 -5.05
C TRP A 117 -0.27 -11.80 -4.15
N ILE A 118 -0.89 -10.68 -3.74
CA ILE A 118 -2.15 -10.65 -2.98
C ILE A 118 -3.24 -9.97 -3.79
N GLU A 119 -4.45 -10.49 -3.70
CA GLU A 119 -5.65 -9.88 -4.26
C GLU A 119 -6.80 -9.92 -3.25
N ILE A 120 -7.41 -8.78 -2.94
CA ILE A 120 -8.66 -8.73 -2.16
C ILE A 120 -9.81 -9.03 -3.13
N THR A 121 -10.51 -10.13 -2.91
CA THR A 121 -11.61 -10.58 -3.77
C THR A 121 -12.99 -10.36 -3.15
N GLY A 122 -13.04 -9.89 -1.91
CA GLY A 122 -14.29 -9.52 -1.25
C GLY A 122 -14.08 -8.55 -0.09
N MET A 123 -14.97 -7.56 0.00
CA MET A 123 -14.96 -6.52 1.03
C MET A 123 -16.25 -6.51 1.83
N ARG A 124 -16.17 -6.06 3.07
CA ARG A 124 -17.35 -5.82 3.90
C ARG A 124 -18.11 -4.59 3.41
N LYS A 125 -19.44 -4.57 3.56
CA LYS A 125 -20.32 -3.46 3.15
C LYS A 125 -19.91 -2.08 3.70
N LYS A 126 -19.22 -2.02 4.84
CA LYS A 126 -18.74 -0.76 5.44
C LYS A 126 -17.53 -0.14 4.75
N VAL A 127 -16.87 -0.87 3.86
CA VAL A 127 -15.75 -0.33 3.07
C VAL A 127 -16.32 0.59 2.00
N GLN A 128 -15.86 1.83 1.94
CA GLN A 128 -16.40 2.86 1.06
C GLN A 128 -15.30 3.76 0.52
N VAL A 129 -15.37 4.08 -0.75
CA VAL A 129 -14.50 5.07 -1.39
C VAL A 129 -14.76 6.46 -0.80
N GLU A 130 -16.02 6.85 -0.72
CA GLU A 130 -16.49 8.17 -0.26
C GLU A 130 -16.95 8.13 1.20
N ALA A 131 -16.07 7.65 2.09
CA ALA A 131 -16.38 7.65 3.50
C ALA A 131 -16.46 9.07 4.07
N GLN A 132 -17.52 9.35 4.83
CA GLN A 132 -17.69 10.61 5.55
C GLN A 132 -17.21 10.43 7.01
N PRO A 133 -16.08 11.04 7.42
CA PRO A 133 -15.62 10.93 8.79
C PRO A 133 -16.62 11.60 9.76
N GLN A 134 -17.12 10.83 10.70
CA GLN A 134 -17.95 11.39 11.77
C GLN A 134 -17.07 12.13 12.77
N VAL A 135 -17.35 13.39 13.00
CA VAL A 135 -16.55 14.27 13.86
C VAL A 135 -17.42 14.84 14.97
N ALA A 136 -17.01 14.61 16.22
CA ALA A 136 -17.63 15.28 17.36
C ALA A 136 -17.20 16.77 17.38
N VAL A 137 -18.16 17.69 17.19
CA VAL A 137 -17.90 19.12 17.00
C VAL A 137 -17.04 19.71 18.11
N ARG A 138 -17.36 19.41 19.39
CA ARG A 138 -16.57 19.89 20.53
C ARG A 138 -15.11 19.46 20.48
N ARG A 139 -14.87 18.19 20.18
CA ARG A 139 -13.51 17.64 20.07
C ARG A 139 -12.76 18.24 18.89
N TRP A 140 -13.45 18.44 17.76
CA TRP A 140 -12.85 19.04 16.56
C TRP A 140 -12.36 20.47 16.81
N ALA A 141 -13.16 21.27 17.53
CA ALA A 141 -12.83 22.66 17.84
C ALA A 141 -11.55 22.82 18.70
N THR A 142 -11.21 21.81 19.52
CA THR A 142 -10.02 21.83 20.38
C THR A 142 -8.76 21.26 19.73
N MET A 143 -8.86 20.67 18.53
CA MET A 143 -7.73 20.09 17.82
C MET A 143 -6.97 21.14 17.02
N ASN A 144 -5.63 21.07 17.05
CA ASN A 144 -4.80 21.76 16.07
C ASN A 144 -4.90 21.08 14.69
N GLU A 145 -4.36 21.71 13.66
CA GLU A 145 -4.47 21.25 12.28
C GLU A 145 -3.82 19.87 12.03
N GLU A 146 -2.70 19.56 12.67
CA GLU A 146 -2.06 18.23 12.58
C GLU A 146 -2.98 17.15 13.19
N ALA A 147 -3.55 17.42 14.35
CA ALA A 147 -4.46 16.50 15.03
C ALA A 147 -5.75 16.27 14.23
N LYS A 148 -6.31 17.31 13.59
CA LYS A 148 -7.47 17.20 12.68
C LYS A 148 -7.16 16.28 11.52
N ARG A 149 -6.00 16.45 10.86
CA ARG A 149 -5.56 15.60 9.74
C ARG A 149 -5.38 14.16 10.17
N ALA A 150 -4.68 13.92 11.26
CA ALA A 150 -4.49 12.58 11.81
C ALA A 150 -5.83 11.90 12.17
N TYR A 151 -6.80 12.67 12.69
CA TYR A 151 -8.14 12.17 13.00
C TYR A 151 -8.87 11.72 11.73
N ILE A 152 -8.86 12.54 10.66
CA ILE A 152 -9.50 12.19 9.38
C ILE A 152 -8.89 10.90 8.80
N VAL A 153 -7.56 10.81 8.73
CA VAL A 153 -6.87 9.61 8.22
C VAL A 153 -7.27 8.36 9.01
N LYS A 154 -7.29 8.46 10.35
CA LYS A 154 -7.70 7.35 11.23
C LYS A 154 -9.18 6.98 11.06
N ALA A 155 -10.05 7.96 10.87
CA ALA A 155 -11.47 7.73 10.65
C ALA A 155 -11.70 7.02 9.32
N LEU A 156 -11.04 7.48 8.24
CA LEU A 156 -11.13 6.87 6.92
C LEU A 156 -10.56 5.45 6.87
N ALA A 157 -9.51 5.15 7.64
CA ALA A 157 -8.95 3.80 7.73
C ALA A 157 -9.98 2.76 8.18
N LYS A 158 -10.99 3.14 8.96
CA LYS A 158 -12.10 2.24 9.37
C LYS A 158 -13.02 1.84 8.21
N ASN A 159 -13.00 2.63 7.13
CA ASN A 159 -13.79 2.42 5.91
C ASN A 159 -12.94 1.90 4.75
N THR A 160 -11.77 1.35 5.03
CA THR A 160 -10.91 0.67 4.04
C THR A 160 -10.84 -0.82 4.34
N ALA A 161 -10.57 -1.60 3.28
CA ALA A 161 -10.14 -2.98 3.41
C ALA A 161 -8.61 -3.00 3.55
N ARG A 162 -8.10 -3.87 4.41
CA ARG A 162 -6.67 -4.09 4.58
C ARG A 162 -6.39 -5.57 4.69
N VAL A 163 -5.42 -6.05 3.93
CA VAL A 163 -4.83 -7.37 4.10
C VAL A 163 -3.31 -7.23 4.15
N ALA A 164 -2.69 -7.92 5.10
CA ALA A 164 -1.25 -8.04 5.19
C ALA A 164 -0.90 -9.53 5.24
N VAL A 165 -0.01 -9.98 4.36
CA VAL A 165 0.45 -11.36 4.34
C VAL A 165 1.97 -11.38 4.35
N GLN A 166 2.51 -12.29 5.15
CA GLN A 166 3.94 -12.54 5.25
C GLN A 166 4.21 -14.02 4.97
N GLN A 167 5.09 -14.30 4.02
CA GLN A 167 5.63 -15.64 3.84
C GLN A 167 6.61 -15.94 4.99
N THR A 168 6.34 -17.01 5.73
CA THR A 168 7.16 -17.45 6.88
C THR A 168 8.00 -18.68 6.57
N GLY A 169 7.76 -19.30 5.43
CA GLY A 169 8.50 -20.45 4.91
C GLY A 169 7.84 -20.96 3.63
N LYS A 170 8.42 -21.97 3.04
CA LYS A 170 7.88 -22.62 1.82
C LYS A 170 6.50 -23.21 2.13
N GLY A 171 5.47 -22.76 1.41
CA GLY A 171 4.07 -23.12 1.63
C GLY A 171 3.46 -22.59 2.94
N ARG A 172 4.13 -21.69 3.66
CA ARG A 172 3.64 -21.18 4.95
C ARG A 172 3.54 -19.67 4.97
N PHE A 173 2.37 -19.18 5.37
CA PHE A 173 2.03 -17.75 5.38
C PHE A 173 1.34 -17.37 6.68
N ARG A 174 1.53 -16.13 7.10
CA ARG A 174 0.76 -15.47 8.17
C ARG A 174 0.00 -14.32 7.55
N ALA A 175 -1.31 -14.27 7.77
CA ALA A 175 -2.19 -13.24 7.26
C ALA A 175 -2.93 -12.51 8.36
N GLN A 176 -3.18 -11.22 8.14
CA GLN A 176 -4.05 -10.37 8.96
C GLN A 176 -4.93 -9.57 8.02
N GLY A 177 -6.23 -9.50 8.31
CA GLY A 177 -7.21 -8.80 7.48
C GLY A 177 -8.15 -7.94 8.32
N PHE A 178 -8.54 -6.80 7.73
CA PHE A 178 -9.58 -5.93 8.27
C PHE A 178 -10.44 -5.43 7.11
N GLY A 179 -11.76 -5.37 7.29
CA GLY A 179 -12.68 -4.88 6.24
C GLY A 179 -12.79 -5.78 5.02
N ILE A 180 -12.12 -6.93 4.98
CA ILE A 180 -12.21 -7.94 3.91
C ILE A 180 -13.18 -9.05 4.30
N THR A 181 -13.71 -9.73 3.29
CA THR A 181 -14.46 -10.99 3.42
C THR A 181 -13.77 -12.13 2.70
N LYS A 182 -12.97 -11.84 1.66
CA LYS A 182 -12.20 -12.81 0.87
C LYS A 182 -10.94 -12.19 0.32
N PHE A 183 -9.90 -12.98 0.17
CA PHE A 183 -8.67 -12.60 -0.55
C PHE A 183 -8.01 -13.83 -1.16
N SER A 184 -7.15 -13.62 -2.15
CA SER A 184 -6.42 -14.69 -2.83
C SER A 184 -4.92 -14.46 -2.74
N LEU A 185 -4.17 -15.55 -2.70
CA LEU A 185 -2.73 -15.57 -2.91
C LEU A 185 -2.44 -16.09 -4.31
N LEU A 186 -1.60 -15.39 -5.05
CA LEU A 186 -1.12 -15.73 -6.38
C LEU A 186 0.36 -16.09 -6.23
N LEU A 187 0.67 -17.38 -6.28
CA LEU A 187 1.93 -17.92 -5.81
C LEU A 187 2.82 -18.43 -6.97
N ALA A 188 4.12 -18.19 -6.85
CA ALA A 188 5.12 -18.84 -7.69
C ALA A 188 5.33 -20.30 -7.26
N ALA A 189 5.93 -21.10 -8.11
CA ALA A 189 6.16 -22.53 -7.87
C ALA A 189 7.04 -22.79 -6.63
N ASP A 190 8.05 -21.95 -6.40
CA ASP A 190 8.97 -22.05 -5.26
C ASP A 190 8.35 -21.62 -3.91
N GLN A 191 7.24 -20.90 -3.96
CA GLN A 191 6.46 -20.52 -2.77
C GLN A 191 5.56 -21.66 -2.28
N LEU A 192 5.25 -22.65 -3.11
CA LEU A 192 4.43 -23.81 -2.75
C LEU A 192 5.22 -24.79 -1.88
N GLY A 193 4.55 -25.38 -0.87
CA GLY A 193 5.09 -26.50 -0.10
C GLY A 193 5.11 -27.81 -0.88
N LYS A 194 5.68 -28.86 -0.31
CA LYS A 194 5.73 -30.18 -0.95
C LYS A 194 4.31 -30.68 -1.30
N GLY A 195 4.12 -31.08 -2.56
CA GLY A 195 2.82 -31.52 -3.06
C GLY A 195 1.78 -30.37 -3.15
N GLY A 196 2.21 -29.12 -3.38
CA GLY A 196 1.32 -27.96 -3.51
C GLY A 196 0.68 -27.51 -2.19
N LYS A 197 1.16 -27.99 -1.04
CA LYS A 197 0.58 -27.64 0.26
C LYS A 197 0.81 -26.17 0.61
N VAL A 198 -0.25 -25.48 1.03
CA VAL A 198 -0.24 -24.10 1.49
C VAL A 198 -0.96 -24.03 2.85
N GLU A 199 -0.28 -23.52 3.86
CA GLU A 199 -0.86 -23.20 5.16
C GLU A 199 -0.84 -21.70 5.38
N VAL A 200 -2.00 -21.10 5.60
CA VAL A 200 -2.17 -19.69 5.92
C VAL A 200 -2.72 -19.57 7.33
N ARG A 201 -1.99 -18.91 8.21
CA ARG A 201 -2.49 -18.56 9.56
C ARG A 201 -3.18 -17.20 9.50
N LEU A 202 -4.52 -17.21 9.49
CA LEU A 202 -5.36 -16.02 9.54
C LEU A 202 -5.90 -15.82 10.95
N ALA A 203 -5.55 -14.71 11.61
CA ALA A 203 -5.93 -14.44 13.00
C ALA A 203 -5.66 -15.63 13.94
N ASN A 204 -4.49 -16.27 13.81
CA ASN A 204 -4.02 -17.47 14.53
C ASN A 204 -4.75 -18.79 14.18
N LYS A 205 -5.75 -18.78 13.31
CA LYS A 205 -6.40 -20.01 12.81
C LYS A 205 -5.68 -20.51 11.56
N PRO A 206 -5.20 -21.76 11.53
CA PRO A 206 -4.57 -22.32 10.34
C PRO A 206 -5.64 -22.71 9.29
N ILE A 207 -5.46 -22.26 8.07
CA ILE A 207 -6.23 -22.68 6.89
C ILE A 207 -5.26 -23.45 6.02
N ARG A 208 -5.60 -24.69 5.67
CA ARG A 208 -4.77 -25.56 4.84
C ARG A 208 -5.45 -25.80 3.51
N LYS A 209 -4.71 -25.60 2.43
CA LYS A 209 -5.14 -25.81 1.05
C LYS A 209 -4.07 -26.59 0.30
N VAL A 210 -4.46 -27.15 -0.83
CA VAL A 210 -3.54 -27.70 -1.83
C VAL A 210 -3.77 -26.90 -3.09
N ALA A 211 -2.71 -26.34 -3.64
CA ALA A 211 -2.74 -25.56 -4.88
C ALA A 211 -1.70 -26.14 -5.85
N MET A 212 -2.17 -26.64 -6.97
CA MET A 212 -1.30 -27.17 -8.01
C MET A 212 -0.97 -26.07 -9.02
N PRO A 213 0.23 -26.10 -9.61
CA PRO A 213 0.56 -25.22 -10.73
C PRO A 213 -0.45 -25.39 -11.87
N SER A 214 -0.91 -24.27 -12.42
CA SER A 214 -1.87 -24.19 -13.52
C SER A 214 -1.40 -23.20 -14.56
N ALA A 215 -1.34 -23.63 -15.81
CA ALA A 215 -1.07 -22.77 -16.95
C ALA A 215 -2.14 -21.68 -17.10
N GLU A 216 -3.40 -21.98 -16.75
CA GLU A 216 -4.49 -21.02 -16.78
C GLU A 216 -4.22 -19.83 -15.82
N VAL A 217 -3.81 -20.10 -14.58
CA VAL A 217 -3.48 -19.05 -13.61
C VAL A 217 -2.35 -18.17 -14.14
N LEU A 218 -1.32 -18.78 -14.72
CA LEU A 218 -0.18 -18.05 -15.29
C LEU A 218 -0.61 -17.17 -16.46
N LEU A 219 -1.36 -17.74 -17.41
CA LEU A 219 -1.77 -17.03 -18.62
C LEU A 219 -2.74 -15.89 -18.32
N LEU A 220 -3.74 -16.12 -17.46
CA LEU A 220 -4.69 -15.08 -17.05
C LEU A 220 -3.98 -13.92 -16.36
N ASP A 221 -3.07 -14.19 -15.41
CA ASP A 221 -2.29 -13.15 -14.74
C ASP A 221 -1.40 -12.40 -15.73
N PHE A 222 -0.75 -13.11 -16.65
CA PHE A 222 0.11 -12.48 -17.64
C PHE A 222 -0.66 -11.58 -18.59
N VAL A 223 -1.82 -12.01 -19.09
CA VAL A 223 -2.66 -11.18 -19.98
C VAL A 223 -3.18 -9.93 -19.26
N GLU A 224 -3.55 -10.07 -17.98
CA GLU A 224 -4.04 -8.94 -17.19
C GLU A 224 -2.94 -7.93 -16.84
N ARG A 225 -1.70 -8.41 -16.56
CA ARG A 225 -0.64 -7.58 -15.96
C ARG A 225 0.54 -7.30 -16.88
N PHE A 226 0.78 -8.12 -17.87
CA PHE A 226 1.98 -8.07 -18.74
C PHE A 226 3.31 -8.05 -17.96
N ASP A 227 3.32 -8.62 -16.74
CA ASP A 227 4.46 -8.60 -15.83
C ASP A 227 5.32 -9.86 -15.99
N ARG A 228 6.37 -9.77 -16.82
CA ARG A 228 7.30 -10.88 -17.07
C ARG A 228 8.17 -11.24 -15.87
N THR A 229 8.26 -10.39 -14.86
CA THR A 229 9.10 -10.62 -13.68
C THR A 229 8.33 -11.33 -12.57
N ARG A 230 6.99 -11.40 -12.67
CA ARG A 230 6.12 -12.03 -11.69
C ARG A 230 5.07 -12.88 -12.40
N LEU A 231 5.36 -14.17 -12.48
CA LEU A 231 4.51 -15.16 -13.14
C LEU A 231 3.96 -16.15 -12.09
N PRO A 232 2.82 -15.88 -11.47
CA PRO A 232 2.19 -16.82 -10.56
C PRO A 232 1.69 -18.03 -11.31
N VAL A 233 1.88 -19.20 -10.71
CA VAL A 233 1.43 -20.48 -11.29
C VAL A 233 0.31 -21.11 -10.48
N ALA A 234 -0.01 -20.58 -9.30
CA ALA A 234 -1.06 -21.13 -8.45
C ALA A 234 -1.86 -20.02 -7.76
N ARG A 235 -3.17 -20.26 -7.57
CA ARG A 235 -4.08 -19.39 -6.85
C ARG A 235 -4.64 -20.12 -5.63
N VAL A 236 -4.68 -19.43 -4.49
CA VAL A 236 -5.24 -19.93 -3.23
C VAL A 236 -6.28 -18.92 -2.73
N ASP A 237 -7.54 -19.28 -2.81
CA ASP A 237 -8.65 -18.46 -2.32
C ASP A 237 -8.90 -18.71 -0.83
N LEU A 238 -9.05 -17.61 -0.08
CA LEU A 238 -9.16 -17.58 1.38
C LEU A 238 -10.37 -16.73 1.82
N PRO A 239 -11.01 -17.07 2.95
CA PRO A 239 -12.08 -16.29 3.53
C PRO A 239 -11.61 -14.98 4.12
#